data_62e7cf39b3f9c8c08aefde52998d2a74
#
_entry.id   62e7cf39b3f9c8c08aefde52998d2a74
#
_cell.length_a   1.000
_cell.length_b   1.000
_cell.length_c   1.000
_cell.angle_alpha   90.00
_cell.angle_beta   90.00
_cell.angle_gamma   90.00
#
_symmetry.space_group_name_H-M   'P 1'
#
loop_
_entity.id
_entity.type
_entity.pdbx_description
1 polymer ?
#
loop_
_entity_poly.entity_id
_entity_poly.type
_entity_poly.pdbx_seq_one_letter_code
_entity_poly.pdbx_strand_id
1 'polypeptide(L)'
;MRNDWTRAMVADRLDLAAEVMWALPPVRTKGYVSAWPDYVSTFADQVEQEPRMKKPLPSPRMITEADEAMLWLRWVDKDIGQILWARANRKAWKGICWQHGISRATAHRRHEYGLAVIAWRLSGRTVPSKRSMQFVISKARGS
;
A
#
# COMPACT_ATOMS: atom_id res chain seq x y z
N MET A 1 18.55 -15.73 -10.14
CA MET A 1 17.13 -15.97 -9.83
C MET A 1 16.35 -14.72 -10.04
N ARG A 2 15.32 -14.80 -10.86
CA ARG A 2 14.41 -13.69 -11.03
C ARG A 2 13.48 -13.61 -9.83
N ASN A 3 13.51 -12.50 -9.13
CA ASN A 3 12.48 -12.21 -8.13
C ASN A 3 11.24 -11.72 -8.87
N ASP A 4 10.42 -12.67 -9.31
CA ASP A 4 9.17 -12.34 -9.96
C ASP A 4 8.11 -12.03 -8.92
N TRP A 5 7.90 -10.75 -8.70
CA TRP A 5 6.85 -10.29 -7.80
C TRP A 5 5.50 -10.30 -8.50
N THR A 6 4.49 -10.79 -7.78
CA THR A 6 3.11 -10.78 -8.24
C THR A 6 2.32 -9.67 -7.54
N ARG A 7 1.17 -9.32 -8.11
CA ARG A 7 0.27 -8.34 -7.47
C ARG A 7 -0.17 -8.83 -6.09
N ALA A 8 -0.45 -10.12 -5.95
CA ALA A 8 -0.84 -10.70 -4.68
C ALA A 8 0.28 -10.59 -3.63
N MET A 9 1.51 -10.82 -4.01
CA MET A 9 2.66 -10.67 -3.10
C MET A 9 2.81 -9.23 -2.61
N VAL A 10 2.63 -8.25 -3.51
CA VAL A 10 2.67 -6.84 -3.14
C VAL A 10 1.54 -6.50 -2.16
N ALA A 11 0.32 -6.97 -2.45
CA ALA A 11 -0.83 -6.75 -1.58
C ALA A 11 -0.60 -7.34 -0.18
N ASP A 12 -0.06 -8.56 -0.11
CA ASP A 12 0.25 -9.23 1.16
C ASP A 12 1.28 -8.45 1.98
N ARG A 13 2.31 -7.92 1.30
CA ARG A 13 3.33 -7.11 1.98
C ARG A 13 2.76 -5.80 2.52
N LEU A 14 1.87 -5.15 1.77
CA LEU A 14 1.21 -3.94 2.23
C LEU A 14 0.28 -4.24 3.41
N ASP A 15 -0.44 -5.34 3.38
CA ASP A 15 -1.29 -5.78 4.49
C ASP A 15 -0.47 -6.01 5.76
N LEU A 16 0.67 -6.68 5.63
CA LEU A 16 1.59 -6.89 6.76
C LEU A 16 2.16 -5.57 7.28
N ALA A 17 2.48 -4.63 6.38
CA ALA A 17 2.95 -3.31 6.78
C ALA A 17 1.90 -2.57 7.61
N ALA A 18 0.63 -2.64 7.21
CA ALA A 18 -0.46 -2.05 7.97
C ALA A 18 -0.60 -2.70 9.35
N GLU A 19 -0.50 -4.02 9.43
CA GLU A 19 -0.54 -4.73 10.73
C GLU A 19 0.62 -4.32 11.64
N VAL A 20 1.83 -4.19 11.08
CA VAL A 20 3.01 -3.75 11.85
C VAL A 20 2.78 -2.35 12.39
N MET A 21 2.26 -1.43 11.58
CA MET A 21 1.97 -0.06 12.01
C MET A 21 0.97 -0.03 13.17
N TRP A 22 -0.04 -0.89 13.13
CA TRP A 22 -1.01 -0.98 14.22
C TRP A 22 -0.44 -1.59 15.50
N ALA A 23 0.55 -2.49 15.37
CA ALA A 23 1.18 -3.16 16.51
C ALA A 23 2.25 -2.31 17.19
N LEU A 24 2.81 -1.33 16.47
CA LEU A 24 3.82 -0.44 17.03
C LEU A 24 3.18 0.61 17.94
N PRO A 25 3.85 0.98 19.06
CA PRO A 25 3.38 2.08 19.88
C PRO A 25 3.36 3.38 19.06
N PRO A 26 2.40 4.28 19.34
CA PRO A 26 2.35 5.54 18.61
C PRO A 26 3.59 6.39 18.95
N VAL A 27 4.59 6.34 18.06
CA VAL A 27 5.77 7.18 18.19
C VAL A 27 5.50 8.47 17.47
N ARG A 28 5.24 9.52 18.23
CA ARG A 28 5.00 10.87 17.70
C ARG A 28 6.30 11.67 17.66
N THR A 29 7.38 11.09 17.18
CA THR A 29 8.62 11.84 17.02
C THR A 29 8.66 12.52 15.66
N LYS A 30 8.68 13.84 15.69
CA LYS A 30 8.90 14.65 14.50
C LYS A 30 10.19 14.22 13.82
N GLY A 31 10.10 13.88 12.55
CA GLY A 31 11.25 13.54 11.74
C GLY A 31 11.51 12.06 11.51
N TYR A 32 10.82 11.19 12.22
CA TYR A 32 11.03 9.75 12.08
C TYR A 32 10.42 9.17 10.79
N VAL A 33 9.55 9.91 10.13
CA VAL A 33 8.74 9.42 9.01
C VAL A 33 8.91 10.28 7.76
N SER A 34 10.01 10.97 7.61
CA SER A 34 10.22 11.89 6.50
C SER A 34 10.24 11.22 5.13
N ALA A 35 10.53 9.92 5.05
CA ALA A 35 10.58 9.16 3.80
C ALA A 35 9.23 8.53 3.41
N TRP A 36 8.28 8.44 4.36
CA TRP A 36 6.97 7.86 4.10
C TRP A 36 6.01 8.88 3.50
N PRO A 37 5.06 8.46 2.66
CA PRO A 37 4.00 9.37 2.23
C PRO A 37 3.21 9.91 3.44
N ASP A 38 2.77 11.17 3.34
CA ASP A 38 2.08 11.85 4.45
C ASP A 38 0.80 11.13 4.88
N TYR A 39 0.08 10.51 3.94
CA TYR A 39 -1.18 9.85 4.22
C TYR A 39 -1.03 8.59 5.07
N VAL A 40 0.16 8.03 5.21
CA VAL A 40 0.39 6.86 6.06
C VAL A 40 0.15 7.22 7.53
N SER A 41 0.76 8.28 8.01
CA SER A 41 0.55 8.75 9.39
C SER A 41 -0.83 9.37 9.60
N THR A 42 -1.32 10.12 8.61
CA THR A 42 -2.66 10.74 8.69
C THR A 42 -3.75 9.69 8.81
N PHE A 43 -3.63 8.59 8.08
CA PHE A 43 -4.61 7.51 8.16
C PHE A 43 -4.63 6.90 9.56
N ALA A 44 -3.47 6.66 10.15
CA ALA A 44 -3.36 6.14 11.51
C ALA A 44 -4.04 7.06 12.53
N ASP A 45 -3.84 8.37 12.40
CA ASP A 45 -4.45 9.38 13.27
C ASP A 45 -5.98 9.39 13.14
N GLN A 46 -6.51 9.22 11.92
CA GLN A 46 -7.95 9.22 11.67
C GLN A 46 -8.66 8.00 12.24
N VAL A 47 -7.97 6.88 12.34
CA VAL A 47 -8.55 5.60 12.77
C VAL A 47 -8.27 5.32 14.24
N GLU A 48 -7.67 6.26 14.95
CA GLU A 48 -7.25 6.12 16.35
C GLU A 48 -8.40 5.88 17.35
N GLN A 49 -9.64 5.92 16.88
CA GLN A 49 -10.81 5.85 17.77
C GLN A 49 -11.37 4.45 18.00
N GLU A 50 -10.87 3.43 17.29
CA GLU A 50 -11.33 2.06 17.50
C GLU A 50 -10.31 1.27 18.34
N PRO A 51 -10.70 0.80 19.55
CA PRO A 51 -9.81 -0.02 20.34
C PRO A 51 -9.53 -1.33 19.62
N ARG A 52 -8.28 -1.55 19.25
CA ARG A 52 -7.84 -2.82 18.68
C ARG A 52 -7.17 -3.67 19.76
N MET A 53 -7.34 -4.97 19.63
CA MET A 53 -6.64 -5.92 20.50
C MET A 53 -5.13 -5.69 20.37
N LYS A 54 -4.45 -5.65 21.51
CA LYS A 54 -3.01 -5.54 21.55
C LYS A 54 -2.39 -6.76 20.90
N LYS A 55 -1.68 -6.53 19.79
CA LYS A 55 -0.89 -7.57 19.16
C LYS A 55 0.52 -7.58 19.75
N PRO A 56 1.22 -8.73 19.74
CA PRO A 56 2.61 -8.76 20.17
C PRO A 56 3.45 -7.81 19.30
N LEU A 57 4.51 -7.27 19.89
CA LEU A 57 5.42 -6.39 19.17
C LEU A 57 6.01 -7.13 17.96
N PRO A 58 6.05 -6.48 16.78
CA PRO A 58 6.63 -7.09 15.62
C PRO A 58 8.15 -7.25 15.77
N SER A 59 8.70 -8.25 15.10
CA SER A 59 10.15 -8.47 15.07
C SER A 59 10.85 -7.36 14.27
N PRO A 60 12.17 -7.12 14.50
CA PRO A 60 12.91 -6.15 13.70
C PRO A 60 12.83 -6.41 12.19
N ARG A 61 12.79 -7.69 11.77
CA ARG A 61 12.63 -8.05 10.36
C ARG A 61 11.29 -7.58 9.81
N MET A 62 10.21 -7.78 10.57
CA MET A 62 8.88 -7.33 10.16
C MET A 62 8.81 -5.81 10.03
N ILE A 63 9.46 -5.09 10.92
CA ILE A 63 9.53 -3.63 10.86
C ILE A 63 10.29 -3.18 9.60
N THR A 64 11.41 -3.82 9.29
CA THR A 64 12.18 -3.50 8.08
C THR A 64 11.37 -3.77 6.82
N GLU A 65 10.69 -4.90 6.75
CA GLU A 65 9.83 -5.24 5.61
C GLU A 65 8.66 -4.25 5.46
N ALA A 66 8.10 -3.80 6.58
CA ALA A 66 7.04 -2.79 6.57
C ALA A 66 7.54 -1.45 6.05
N ASP A 67 8.73 -1.01 6.48
CA ASP A 67 9.35 0.22 5.98
C ASP A 67 9.55 0.17 4.47
N GLU A 68 10.07 -0.94 3.97
CA GLU A 68 10.25 -1.13 2.53
C GLU A 68 8.93 -1.03 1.77
N ALA A 69 7.90 -1.72 2.25
CA ALA A 69 6.59 -1.72 1.60
C ALA A 69 5.97 -0.32 1.56
N MET A 70 6.11 0.44 2.63
CA MET A 70 5.59 1.81 2.66
C MET A 70 6.32 2.74 1.69
N LEU A 71 7.62 2.51 1.46
CA LEU A 71 8.38 3.26 0.46
C LEU A 71 7.92 2.96 -0.97
N TRP A 72 7.42 1.75 -1.24
CA TRP A 72 6.89 1.40 -2.56
C TRP A 72 5.71 2.29 -2.96
N LEU A 73 4.94 2.80 -2.00
CA LEU A 73 3.81 3.68 -2.27
C LEU A 73 4.22 4.98 -2.96
N ARG A 74 5.48 5.36 -2.88
CA ARG A 74 6.02 6.53 -3.58
C ARG A 74 6.16 6.32 -5.08
N TRP A 75 6.09 5.08 -5.54
CA TRP A 75 6.23 4.74 -6.96
C TRP A 75 4.94 4.94 -7.77
N VAL A 76 3.84 5.19 -7.09
CA VAL A 76 2.53 5.41 -7.71
C VAL A 76 2.03 6.82 -7.38
N ASP A 77 1.05 7.28 -8.16
CA ASP A 77 0.42 8.58 -7.89
C ASP A 77 -0.22 8.59 -6.51
N LYS A 78 -0.31 9.76 -5.93
CA LYS A 78 -0.84 9.93 -4.56
C LYS A 78 -2.22 9.30 -4.40
N ASP A 79 -3.13 9.50 -5.35
CA ASP A 79 -4.48 8.93 -5.28
C ASP A 79 -4.45 7.41 -5.25
N ILE A 80 -3.61 6.83 -6.09
CA ILE A 80 -3.44 5.38 -6.17
C ILE A 80 -2.82 4.86 -4.88
N GLY A 81 -1.79 5.53 -4.38
CA GLY A 81 -1.15 5.17 -3.11
C GLY A 81 -2.11 5.20 -1.93
N GLN A 82 -2.98 6.21 -1.89
CA GLN A 82 -4.00 6.31 -0.85
C GLN A 82 -4.98 5.14 -0.91
N ILE A 83 -5.39 4.73 -2.11
CA ILE A 83 -6.28 3.57 -2.29
C ILE A 83 -5.59 2.29 -1.82
N LEU A 84 -4.33 2.08 -2.22
CA LEU A 84 -3.55 0.91 -1.80
C LEU A 84 -3.44 0.84 -0.28
N TRP A 85 -3.09 1.95 0.35
CA TRP A 85 -2.92 2.00 1.79
C TRP A 85 -4.25 1.83 2.55
N ALA A 86 -5.31 2.44 2.06
CA ALA A 86 -6.65 2.27 2.64
C ALA A 86 -7.09 0.81 2.60
N ARG A 87 -6.87 0.12 1.48
CA ARG A 87 -7.20 -1.31 1.37
C ARG A 87 -6.33 -2.18 2.26
N ALA A 88 -5.06 -1.85 2.39
CA ALA A 88 -4.16 -2.55 3.32
C ALA A 88 -4.66 -2.46 4.76
N ASN A 89 -5.28 -1.34 5.10
CA ASN A 89 -5.92 -1.12 6.40
C ASN A 89 -7.36 -1.61 6.45
N ARG A 90 -7.79 -2.39 5.45
CA ARG A 90 -9.11 -3.04 5.38
C ARG A 90 -10.28 -2.06 5.31
N LYS A 91 -10.07 -0.85 4.81
CA LYS A 91 -11.16 0.09 4.60
C LYS A 91 -12.09 -0.42 3.50
N ALA A 92 -13.41 -0.33 3.73
CA ALA A 92 -14.40 -0.80 2.77
C ALA A 92 -14.33 -0.01 1.46
N TRP A 93 -14.58 -0.68 0.34
CA TRP A 93 -14.57 -0.05 -0.99
C TRP A 93 -15.54 1.12 -1.07
N LYS A 94 -16.70 1.02 -0.44
CA LYS A 94 -17.70 2.09 -0.41
C LYS A 94 -17.12 3.41 0.14
N GLY A 95 -16.37 3.32 1.25
CA GLY A 95 -15.73 4.48 1.86
C GLY A 95 -14.62 5.05 0.99
N ILE A 96 -13.85 4.20 0.34
CA ILE A 96 -12.78 4.61 -0.57
C ILE A 96 -13.38 5.35 -1.77
N CYS A 97 -14.41 4.79 -2.40
CA CYS A 97 -15.09 5.42 -3.53
C CYS A 97 -15.67 6.78 -3.16
N TRP A 98 -16.28 6.87 -2.00
CA TRP A 98 -16.87 8.11 -1.53
C TRP A 98 -15.79 9.17 -1.28
N GLN A 99 -14.70 8.79 -0.64
CA GLN A 99 -13.62 9.71 -0.33
C GLN A 99 -12.94 10.28 -1.59
N HIS A 100 -12.78 9.46 -2.61
CA HIS A 100 -12.12 9.85 -3.87
C HIS A 100 -13.09 10.33 -4.95
N GLY A 101 -14.40 10.23 -4.72
CA GLY A 101 -15.41 10.65 -5.70
C GLY A 101 -15.37 9.84 -6.98
N ILE A 102 -15.11 8.55 -6.89
CA ILE A 102 -14.97 7.65 -8.04
C ILE A 102 -15.89 6.44 -7.93
N SER A 103 -16.16 5.80 -9.08
CA SER A 103 -16.94 4.57 -9.11
C SER A 103 -16.13 3.40 -8.55
N ARG A 104 -16.84 2.34 -8.17
CA ARG A 104 -16.22 1.12 -7.67
C ARG A 104 -15.29 0.49 -8.72
N ALA A 105 -15.73 0.47 -9.97
CA ALA A 105 -14.92 -0.04 -11.08
C ALA A 105 -13.61 0.73 -11.23
N THR A 106 -13.66 2.06 -11.14
CA THR A 106 -12.48 2.91 -11.21
C THR A 106 -11.56 2.67 -10.01
N ALA A 107 -12.12 2.55 -8.81
CA ALA A 107 -11.34 2.28 -7.60
C ALA A 107 -10.58 0.94 -7.71
N HIS A 108 -11.27 -0.11 -8.15
CA HIS A 108 -10.65 -1.43 -8.36
C HIS A 108 -9.55 -1.37 -9.42
N ARG A 109 -9.79 -0.66 -10.52
CA ARG A 109 -8.80 -0.52 -11.59
C ARG A 109 -7.54 0.18 -11.10
N ARG A 110 -7.68 1.27 -10.36
CA ARG A 110 -6.55 2.01 -9.78
C ARG A 110 -5.78 1.16 -8.77
N HIS A 111 -6.49 0.41 -7.95
CA HIS A 111 -5.88 -0.51 -6.99
C HIS A 111 -5.04 -1.58 -7.71
N GLU A 112 -5.62 -2.25 -8.71
CA GLU A 112 -4.91 -3.26 -9.49
C GLU A 112 -3.72 -2.69 -10.24
N TYR A 113 -3.88 -1.50 -10.82
CA TYR A 113 -2.79 -0.81 -11.50
C TYR A 113 -1.64 -0.48 -10.55
N GLY A 114 -1.95 0.03 -9.35
CA GLY A 114 -0.92 0.34 -8.36
C GLY A 114 -0.13 -0.89 -7.94
N LEU A 115 -0.81 -1.99 -7.68
CA LEU A 115 -0.16 -3.26 -7.36
C LEU A 115 0.72 -3.74 -8.52
N ALA A 116 0.23 -3.60 -9.75
CA ALA A 116 0.97 -4.01 -10.94
C ALA A 116 2.24 -3.17 -11.15
N VAL A 117 2.16 -1.87 -10.97
CA VAL A 117 3.32 -0.97 -11.08
C VAL A 117 4.40 -1.35 -10.07
N ILE A 118 4.01 -1.57 -8.84
CA ILE A 118 4.95 -1.96 -7.78
C ILE A 118 5.56 -3.33 -8.10
N ALA A 119 4.74 -4.29 -8.51
CA ALA A 119 5.23 -5.62 -8.89
C ALA A 119 6.22 -5.56 -10.06
N TRP A 120 5.95 -4.74 -11.07
CA TRP A 120 6.85 -4.53 -12.20
C TRP A 120 8.21 -4.01 -11.74
N ARG A 121 8.19 -2.97 -10.91
CA ARG A 121 9.44 -2.36 -10.43
C ARG A 121 10.24 -3.31 -9.54
N LEU A 122 9.58 -4.06 -8.68
CA LEU A 122 10.24 -5.05 -7.82
C LEU A 122 10.83 -6.20 -8.63
N SER A 123 10.23 -6.52 -9.76
CA SER A 123 10.73 -7.53 -10.68
C SER A 123 11.85 -7.02 -11.60
N GLY A 124 12.29 -5.79 -11.43
CA GLY A 124 13.36 -5.18 -12.23
C GLY A 124 12.92 -4.70 -13.59
N ARG A 125 11.61 -4.52 -13.83
CA ARG A 125 11.07 -4.04 -15.09
C ARG A 125 10.73 -2.56 -15.02
N THR A 126 10.81 -1.90 -16.17
CA THR A 126 10.39 -0.50 -16.30
C THR A 126 8.94 -0.44 -16.75
N VAL A 127 8.12 0.30 -16.01
CA VAL A 127 6.70 0.48 -16.35
C VAL A 127 6.60 1.41 -17.58
N PRO A 128 5.93 0.98 -18.66
CA PRO A 128 5.79 1.83 -19.84
C PRO A 128 4.84 3.01 -19.54
N SER A 129 5.34 4.22 -19.77
CA SER A 129 4.61 5.45 -19.46
C SER A 129 3.46 5.76 -20.41
N LYS A 130 3.48 5.15 -21.61
CA LYS A 130 2.49 5.42 -22.68
C LYS A 130 1.47 4.30 -22.86
N ARG A 131 1.42 3.34 -21.96
CA ARG A 131 0.49 2.21 -22.04
C ARG A 131 -0.67 2.41 -21.08
N SER A 132 -1.80 1.83 -21.43
CA SER A 132 -2.99 1.90 -20.57
C SER A 132 -2.79 1.13 -19.27
N MET A 133 -3.57 1.50 -18.25
CA MET A 133 -3.60 0.77 -16.99
C MET A 133 -3.89 -0.72 -17.22
N GLN A 134 -4.84 -1.00 -18.11
CA GLN A 134 -5.24 -2.37 -18.42
C GLN A 134 -4.08 -3.18 -19.00
N PHE A 135 -3.26 -2.57 -19.84
CA PHE A 135 -2.09 -3.22 -20.40
C PHE A 135 -1.09 -3.59 -19.30
N VAL A 136 -0.80 -2.65 -18.40
CA VAL A 136 0.16 -2.87 -17.30
C VAL A 136 -0.35 -3.98 -16.37
N ILE A 137 -1.65 -3.94 -16.03
CA ILE A 137 -2.26 -4.97 -15.19
C ILE A 137 -2.16 -6.35 -15.87
N SER A 138 -2.48 -6.42 -17.15
CA SER A 138 -2.49 -7.70 -17.88
C SER A 138 -1.10 -8.33 -18.02
N LYS A 139 -0.06 -7.51 -18.08
CA LYS A 139 1.33 -7.97 -18.18
C LYS A 139 1.99 -8.23 -16.83
N ALA A 140 1.40 -7.76 -15.74
CA ALA A 140 1.87 -8.08 -14.40
C ALA A 140 1.30 -9.43 -13.96
N ARG A 141 2.09 -10.20 -13.24
CA ARG A 141 1.59 -11.46 -12.69
C ARG A 141 0.55 -11.19 -11.61
N GLY A 142 -0.58 -11.85 -11.68
CA GLY A 142 -1.72 -11.62 -10.79
C GLY A 142 -1.66 -12.35 -9.46
N SER A 143 -1.00 -13.45 -9.41
CA SER A 143 -0.93 -14.28 -8.19
C SER A 143 0.25 -15.23 -8.25
#